data_df8781b0ca55d535b9be23cb3783fec2
#
_entry.id   df8781b0ca55d535b9be23cb3783fec2
#
_cell.length_a   1.000
_cell.length_b   1.000
_cell.length_c   1.000
_cell.angle_alpha   90.00
_cell.angle_beta   90.00
_cell.angle_gamma   90.00
#
_symmetry.space_group_name_H-M   'P 1'
#
loop_
_entity.id
_entity.type
_entity.pdbx_description
1 polymer ?
#
loop_
_entity_poly.entity_id
_entity_poly.type
_entity_poly.pdbx_seq_one_letter_code
_entity_poly.pdbx_strand_id
1 'polypeptide(L)'
;MFKNSTEIFDYIKKNDVKLIDVRFIDLPGIQHNFNVPVESFDESVFKDGLMFDGSSIRGFQSIHESDMKLLPVPSSAYLDPFRKEKTLIILFSVHNPDDNTAYSRDPRGIVAKAVEFMRSTGIADTAYFAPEAEFYVFDRIRFLTGMNQAFHHIDSYEGAWNTGIEEDADGTPNRGYRTRIKGGYFPVSPTDQFADLRDEMVMNLGKVGLLVERAHHEVGTAGQMEINYRFSDILTAGDELMKFKYVVKNTAWAAGKTATFMPKPLFGDNGSGMHVHQSLWKDGKPLFWGDGYANLSDMARWYIGGLLKHAPSLLAFTNPTVNSYKRLVPGYEAPVNLVYSARNRSACIRIPITGSNPKAKRIEFRCPDPSSNPYLAFAAMLMAGIDGIQNKIEPPKPVDKDLYELEGDEAKAIPQVPGSLDAVLDNLERDNEFLTRGGVFTKDLIDTWIDFKRKQEVDYVRLRPHPAEFELYYDL
;
A
#
# COMPACT_ATOMS: atom_id res chain seq x y z
N MET A 1 -10.00 -12.17 -16.72
CA MET A 1 -9.87 -10.71 -16.99
C MET A 1 -10.60 -10.39 -18.27
N PHE A 2 -11.53 -9.45 -18.25
CA PHE A 2 -12.31 -9.03 -19.43
C PHE A 2 -11.47 -8.14 -20.34
N LYS A 3 -11.60 -8.32 -21.66
CA LYS A 3 -10.78 -7.60 -22.64
C LYS A 3 -11.48 -6.35 -23.18
N ASN A 4 -12.81 -6.35 -23.21
CA ASN A 4 -13.62 -5.30 -23.83
C ASN A 4 -15.03 -5.25 -23.24
N SER A 5 -15.84 -4.29 -23.71
CA SER A 5 -17.24 -4.11 -23.33
C SER A 5 -18.12 -5.33 -23.64
N THR A 6 -17.92 -5.96 -24.80
CA THR A 6 -18.70 -7.14 -25.19
C THR A 6 -18.62 -8.26 -24.19
N GLU A 7 -17.39 -8.58 -23.70
CA GLU A 7 -17.20 -9.61 -22.68
C GLU A 7 -17.87 -9.21 -21.34
N ILE A 8 -17.90 -7.93 -21.00
CA ILE A 8 -18.60 -7.40 -19.82
C ILE A 8 -20.11 -7.62 -19.97
N PHE A 9 -20.72 -7.24 -21.10
CA PHE A 9 -22.16 -7.40 -21.31
C PHE A 9 -22.58 -8.88 -21.36
N ASP A 10 -21.79 -9.74 -21.99
CA ASP A 10 -22.01 -11.18 -21.99
C ASP A 10 -21.97 -11.74 -20.54
N TYR A 11 -21.02 -11.28 -19.74
CA TYR A 11 -20.91 -11.69 -18.35
C TYR A 11 -22.10 -11.22 -17.51
N ILE A 12 -22.51 -9.96 -17.66
CA ILE A 12 -23.70 -9.37 -17.00
C ILE A 12 -24.92 -10.24 -17.27
N LYS A 13 -25.20 -10.53 -18.54
CA LYS A 13 -26.35 -11.33 -18.95
C LYS A 13 -26.28 -12.77 -18.42
N LYS A 14 -25.11 -13.43 -18.57
CA LYS A 14 -24.91 -14.82 -18.17
C LYS A 14 -25.05 -15.03 -16.66
N ASN A 15 -24.62 -14.07 -15.86
CA ASN A 15 -24.58 -14.17 -14.39
C ASN A 15 -25.75 -13.45 -13.72
N ASP A 16 -26.70 -12.89 -14.47
CA ASP A 16 -27.85 -12.14 -13.96
C ASP A 16 -27.41 -11.01 -13.00
N VAL A 17 -26.42 -10.22 -13.42
CA VAL A 17 -25.94 -9.04 -12.69
C VAL A 17 -27.04 -7.98 -12.69
N LYS A 18 -27.27 -7.32 -11.56
CA LYS A 18 -28.31 -6.30 -11.38
C LYS A 18 -27.75 -4.88 -11.32
N LEU A 19 -26.55 -4.72 -10.78
CA LEU A 19 -25.95 -3.43 -10.53
C LEU A 19 -24.48 -3.43 -11.02
N ILE A 20 -24.05 -2.29 -11.54
CA ILE A 20 -22.65 -1.98 -11.78
C ILE A 20 -22.18 -1.04 -10.66
N ASP A 21 -21.15 -1.43 -9.93
CA ASP A 21 -20.49 -0.60 -8.95
C ASP A 21 -19.31 0.11 -9.65
N VAL A 22 -19.53 1.36 -9.99
CA VAL A 22 -18.53 2.25 -10.60
C VAL A 22 -17.55 2.68 -9.53
N ARG A 23 -16.29 2.31 -9.66
CA ARG A 23 -15.26 2.66 -8.66
C ARG A 23 -14.12 3.45 -9.27
N PHE A 24 -13.64 4.43 -8.53
CA PHE A 24 -12.42 5.17 -8.85
C PHE A 24 -11.67 5.50 -7.54
N ILE A 25 -10.44 5.98 -7.64
CA ILE A 25 -9.56 6.17 -6.49
C ILE A 25 -9.16 7.65 -6.41
N ASP A 26 -9.28 8.25 -5.21
CA ASP A 26 -8.80 9.60 -4.95
C ASP A 26 -7.28 9.67 -4.79
N LEU A 27 -6.75 10.87 -4.74
CA LEU A 27 -5.31 11.09 -4.60
C LEU A 27 -4.73 10.45 -3.32
N PRO A 28 -5.35 10.52 -2.13
CA PRO A 28 -4.92 9.80 -0.94
C PRO A 28 -5.00 8.26 -1.02
N GLY A 29 -5.76 7.68 -1.95
CA GLY A 29 -5.90 6.24 -2.14
C GLY A 29 -7.19 5.63 -1.57
N ILE A 30 -8.22 6.44 -1.36
CA ILE A 30 -9.55 5.95 -0.97
C ILE A 30 -10.34 5.59 -2.24
N GLN A 31 -11.04 4.45 -2.19
CA GLN A 31 -12.01 4.10 -3.22
C GLN A 31 -13.31 4.87 -3.01
N HIS A 32 -13.80 5.48 -4.09
CA HIS A 32 -15.12 6.08 -4.19
C HIS A 32 -15.99 5.25 -5.09
N ASN A 33 -17.31 5.28 -4.90
CA ASN A 33 -18.23 4.57 -5.75
C ASN A 33 -19.61 5.22 -5.87
N PHE A 34 -20.29 4.86 -6.95
CA PHE A 34 -21.74 4.94 -7.09
C PHE A 34 -22.24 3.77 -7.92
N ASN A 35 -23.52 3.42 -7.79
CA ASN A 35 -24.10 2.30 -8.49
C ASN A 35 -24.91 2.76 -9.71
N VAL A 36 -24.83 2.01 -10.79
CA VAL A 36 -25.65 2.16 -12.00
C VAL A 36 -26.44 0.87 -12.17
N PRO A 37 -27.80 0.91 -12.26
CA PRO A 37 -28.60 -0.25 -12.65
C PRO A 37 -28.16 -0.75 -14.04
N VAL A 38 -28.17 -2.06 -14.25
CA VAL A 38 -27.72 -2.66 -15.53
C VAL A 38 -28.53 -2.13 -16.70
N GLU A 39 -29.81 -1.80 -16.51
CA GLU A 39 -30.68 -1.23 -17.54
C GLU A 39 -30.20 0.16 -18.03
N SER A 40 -29.44 0.86 -17.23
CA SER A 40 -28.84 2.18 -17.54
C SER A 40 -27.37 2.12 -17.90
N PHE A 41 -26.81 0.91 -18.02
CA PHE A 41 -25.40 0.69 -18.33
C PHE A 41 -25.26 0.06 -19.73
N ASP A 42 -24.96 0.86 -20.74
CA ASP A 42 -24.87 0.45 -22.14
C ASP A 42 -23.50 0.78 -22.75
N GLU A 43 -23.36 0.52 -24.08
CA GLU A 43 -22.11 0.77 -24.82
C GLU A 43 -21.68 2.25 -24.82
N SER A 44 -22.61 3.20 -24.60
CA SER A 44 -22.26 4.61 -24.54
C SER A 44 -21.35 4.92 -23.36
N VAL A 45 -21.49 4.18 -22.25
CA VAL A 45 -20.62 4.33 -21.06
C VAL A 45 -19.16 4.05 -21.40
N PHE A 46 -18.88 3.10 -22.28
CA PHE A 46 -17.50 2.78 -22.71
C PHE A 46 -16.93 3.81 -23.68
N LYS A 47 -17.78 4.51 -24.41
CA LYS A 47 -17.40 5.51 -25.41
C LYS A 47 -17.38 6.92 -24.83
N ASP A 48 -18.46 7.29 -24.15
CA ASP A 48 -18.73 8.66 -23.72
C ASP A 48 -18.41 8.87 -22.23
N GLY A 49 -18.34 7.78 -21.46
CA GLY A 49 -18.06 7.81 -20.02
C GLY A 49 -19.25 8.21 -19.15
N LEU A 50 -19.00 8.32 -17.86
CA LEU A 50 -19.93 8.84 -16.84
C LEU A 50 -19.39 10.12 -16.23
N MET A 51 -20.25 11.14 -16.11
CA MET A 51 -19.86 12.41 -15.51
C MET A 51 -20.01 12.37 -13.98
N PHE A 52 -19.14 13.07 -13.27
CA PHE A 52 -19.20 13.24 -11.83
C PHE A 52 -18.60 14.58 -11.38
N ASP A 53 -18.92 15.00 -10.15
CA ASP A 53 -18.35 16.20 -9.54
C ASP A 53 -16.99 15.90 -8.90
N GLY A 54 -15.90 16.30 -9.57
CA GLY A 54 -14.54 16.13 -9.08
C GLY A 54 -14.17 17.07 -7.92
N SER A 55 -14.92 18.15 -7.70
CA SER A 55 -14.65 19.07 -6.60
C SER A 55 -14.97 18.49 -5.22
N SER A 56 -15.83 17.47 -5.18
CA SER A 56 -16.15 16.71 -3.98
C SER A 56 -15.12 15.62 -3.66
N ILE A 57 -14.09 15.43 -4.52
CA ILE A 57 -13.07 14.39 -4.38
C ILE A 57 -11.76 15.00 -3.92
N ARG A 58 -11.18 14.43 -2.86
CA ARG A 58 -9.95 14.95 -2.24
C ARG A 58 -8.76 14.94 -3.20
N GLY A 59 -8.15 16.12 -3.36
CA GLY A 59 -6.98 16.29 -4.20
C GLY A 59 -7.27 16.39 -5.71
N PHE A 60 -8.55 16.39 -6.13
CA PHE A 60 -8.93 16.54 -7.52
C PHE A 60 -9.11 18.02 -7.91
N GLN A 61 -10.30 18.45 -8.23
CA GLN A 61 -10.56 19.77 -8.81
C GLN A 61 -11.09 20.79 -7.79
N SER A 62 -11.09 22.05 -8.19
CA SER A 62 -11.76 23.13 -7.49
C SER A 62 -13.22 23.26 -7.96
N ILE A 63 -14.03 23.98 -7.18
CA ILE A 63 -15.49 24.06 -7.39
C ILE A 63 -15.90 24.68 -8.75
N HIS A 64 -15.04 25.49 -9.36
CA HIS A 64 -15.32 26.16 -10.65
C HIS A 64 -14.87 25.36 -11.88
N GLU A 65 -14.26 24.20 -11.68
CA GLU A 65 -13.87 23.24 -12.72
C GLU A 65 -14.26 21.82 -12.29
N SER A 66 -15.49 21.65 -11.80
CA SER A 66 -15.91 20.46 -11.07
C SER A 66 -16.18 19.24 -11.96
N ASP A 67 -16.64 19.47 -13.20
CA ASP A 67 -17.05 18.37 -14.05
C ASP A 67 -15.88 17.51 -14.52
N MET A 68 -15.97 16.22 -14.27
CA MET A 68 -14.99 15.22 -14.67
C MET A 68 -15.65 13.98 -15.25
N LYS A 69 -14.88 13.21 -16.01
CA LYS A 69 -15.35 12.02 -16.72
C LYS A 69 -14.71 10.74 -16.20
N LEU A 70 -15.48 9.67 -16.09
CA LEU A 70 -15.05 8.33 -15.75
C LEU A 70 -15.17 7.41 -16.97
N LEU A 71 -14.09 6.74 -17.37
CA LEU A 71 -14.08 5.72 -18.42
C LEU A 71 -13.80 4.34 -17.81
N PRO A 72 -14.61 3.32 -18.13
CA PRO A 72 -14.47 1.99 -17.53
C PRO A 72 -13.19 1.28 -17.97
N VAL A 73 -12.63 0.49 -17.05
CA VAL A 73 -11.48 -0.39 -17.28
C VAL A 73 -11.96 -1.84 -17.26
N PRO A 74 -12.28 -2.46 -18.39
CA PRO A 74 -12.88 -3.81 -18.44
C PRO A 74 -12.06 -4.86 -17.69
N SER A 75 -10.73 -4.82 -17.79
CA SER A 75 -9.83 -5.80 -17.17
C SER A 75 -9.86 -5.81 -15.65
N SER A 76 -10.39 -4.76 -15.01
CA SER A 76 -10.50 -4.64 -13.56
C SER A 76 -11.76 -5.31 -12.99
N ALA A 77 -12.73 -5.67 -13.84
CA ALA A 77 -14.05 -6.07 -13.39
C ALA A 77 -14.07 -7.42 -12.65
N TYR A 78 -14.87 -7.48 -11.59
CA TYR A 78 -15.11 -8.70 -10.82
C TYR A 78 -16.46 -8.64 -10.10
N LEU A 79 -17.07 -9.81 -9.82
CA LEU A 79 -18.33 -9.89 -9.06
C LEU A 79 -18.04 -9.64 -7.57
N ASP A 80 -18.85 -8.77 -6.97
CA ASP A 80 -18.75 -8.45 -5.54
C ASP A 80 -19.25 -9.64 -4.69
N PRO A 81 -18.42 -10.24 -3.81
CA PRO A 81 -18.84 -11.37 -2.98
C PRO A 81 -19.65 -10.97 -1.74
N PHE A 82 -19.82 -9.67 -1.47
CA PHE A 82 -20.42 -9.18 -0.21
C PHE A 82 -21.79 -8.53 -0.39
N ARG A 83 -22.15 -8.15 -1.62
CA ARG A 83 -23.42 -7.47 -1.88
C ARG A 83 -24.58 -8.46 -1.94
N LYS A 84 -25.75 -8.05 -1.41
CA LYS A 84 -26.97 -8.84 -1.47
C LYS A 84 -27.40 -9.09 -2.91
N GLU A 85 -27.47 -8.01 -3.70
CA GLU A 85 -27.77 -8.10 -5.13
C GLU A 85 -26.48 -8.34 -5.93
N LYS A 86 -26.55 -9.15 -6.97
CA LYS A 86 -25.40 -9.42 -7.83
C LYS A 86 -24.88 -8.14 -8.47
N THR A 87 -23.72 -7.70 -7.99
CA THR A 87 -23.11 -6.43 -8.37
C THR A 87 -21.75 -6.70 -9.03
N LEU A 88 -21.53 -6.15 -10.22
CA LEU A 88 -20.25 -6.17 -10.90
C LEU A 88 -19.49 -4.90 -10.58
N ILE A 89 -18.37 -5.02 -9.90
CA ILE A 89 -17.44 -3.91 -9.63
C ILE A 89 -16.59 -3.70 -10.87
N ILE A 90 -16.44 -2.45 -11.29
CA ILE A 90 -15.54 -2.04 -12.38
C ILE A 90 -14.78 -0.79 -11.90
N LEU A 91 -13.45 -0.79 -12.05
CA LEU A 91 -12.65 0.43 -11.88
C LEU A 91 -12.79 1.32 -13.09
N PHE A 92 -12.81 2.61 -12.85
CA PHE A 92 -12.85 3.64 -13.88
C PHE A 92 -11.62 4.55 -13.77
N SER A 93 -11.06 4.92 -14.90
CA SER A 93 -10.03 5.94 -15.01
C SER A 93 -10.67 7.31 -15.11
N VAL A 94 -10.03 8.31 -14.54
CA VAL A 94 -10.51 9.69 -14.52
C VAL A 94 -9.93 10.46 -15.72
N HIS A 95 -10.79 11.18 -16.44
CA HIS A 95 -10.47 11.91 -17.65
C HIS A 95 -11.00 13.34 -17.60
N ASN A 96 -10.35 14.23 -18.36
CA ASN A 96 -10.86 15.56 -18.61
C ASN A 96 -12.09 15.48 -19.55
N PRO A 97 -13.17 16.18 -19.27
CA PRO A 97 -14.41 16.08 -20.05
C PRO A 97 -14.28 16.65 -21.47
N ASP A 98 -13.47 17.69 -21.66
CA ASP A 98 -13.39 18.47 -22.90
C ASP A 98 -12.65 17.71 -24.02
N ASP A 99 -11.55 17.02 -23.70
CA ASP A 99 -10.65 16.43 -24.69
C ASP A 99 -10.40 14.94 -24.50
N ASN A 100 -11.04 14.32 -23.49
CA ASN A 100 -10.86 12.91 -23.11
C ASN A 100 -9.42 12.53 -22.72
N THR A 101 -8.53 13.49 -22.46
CA THR A 101 -7.19 13.18 -21.97
C THR A 101 -7.25 12.62 -20.54
N ALA A 102 -6.32 11.74 -20.20
CA ALA A 102 -6.22 11.21 -18.86
C ALA A 102 -5.95 12.35 -17.85
N TYR A 103 -6.71 12.39 -16.78
CA TYR A 103 -6.55 13.41 -15.75
C TYR A 103 -5.18 13.28 -15.06
N SER A 104 -4.49 14.41 -14.89
CA SER A 104 -3.10 14.44 -14.40
C SER A 104 -2.93 13.91 -12.97
N ARG A 105 -4.00 13.94 -12.17
CA ARG A 105 -4.02 13.46 -10.78
C ARG A 105 -4.78 12.13 -10.59
N ASP A 106 -5.15 11.45 -11.69
CA ASP A 106 -5.66 10.07 -11.61
C ASP A 106 -4.54 9.12 -11.20
N PRO A 107 -4.57 8.53 -9.99
CA PRO A 107 -3.48 7.69 -9.52
C PRO A 107 -3.19 6.49 -10.43
N ARG A 108 -4.24 5.86 -10.96
CA ARG A 108 -4.11 4.72 -11.87
C ARG A 108 -3.48 5.13 -13.21
N GLY A 109 -3.86 6.29 -13.71
CA GLY A 109 -3.28 6.89 -14.92
C GLY A 109 -1.78 7.17 -14.78
N ILE A 110 -1.30 7.52 -13.58
CA ILE A 110 0.12 7.75 -13.30
C ILE A 110 0.95 6.47 -13.46
N VAL A 111 0.47 5.33 -12.95
CA VAL A 111 1.16 4.04 -13.18
C VAL A 111 1.23 3.70 -14.66
N ALA A 112 0.13 3.91 -15.40
CA ALA A 112 0.12 3.68 -16.85
C ALA A 112 1.19 4.52 -17.56
N LYS A 113 1.30 5.80 -17.23
CA LYS A 113 2.36 6.69 -17.74
C LYS A 113 3.76 6.23 -17.34
N ALA A 114 3.95 5.74 -16.09
CA ALA A 114 5.25 5.20 -15.64
C ALA A 114 5.68 3.97 -16.46
N VAL A 115 4.73 3.09 -16.79
CA VAL A 115 4.98 1.92 -17.66
C VAL A 115 5.35 2.36 -19.09
N GLU A 116 4.62 3.33 -19.64
CA GLU A 116 4.92 3.89 -20.97
C GLU A 116 6.31 4.55 -20.98
N PHE A 117 6.63 5.34 -19.97
CA PHE A 117 7.96 5.94 -19.82
C PHE A 117 9.05 4.85 -19.74
N MET A 118 8.88 3.84 -18.89
CA MET A 118 9.82 2.71 -18.81
C MET A 118 10.06 2.08 -20.18
N ARG A 119 9.01 1.79 -20.94
CA ARG A 119 9.10 1.22 -22.28
C ARG A 119 9.83 2.15 -23.25
N SER A 120 9.55 3.44 -23.21
CA SER A 120 10.20 4.45 -24.07
C SER A 120 11.69 4.56 -23.84
N THR A 121 12.18 4.26 -22.63
CA THR A 121 13.63 4.22 -22.34
C THR A 121 14.36 3.04 -22.99
N GLY A 122 13.63 2.02 -23.44
CA GLY A 122 14.19 0.78 -23.96
C GLY A 122 14.84 -0.12 -22.91
N ILE A 123 14.76 0.22 -21.60
CA ILE A 123 15.33 -0.57 -20.51
C ILE A 123 14.55 -1.86 -20.31
N ALA A 124 13.23 -1.77 -20.15
CA ALA A 124 12.36 -2.88 -19.88
C ALA A 124 10.99 -2.67 -20.56
N ASP A 125 10.24 -3.75 -20.76
CA ASP A 125 8.86 -3.71 -21.25
C ASP A 125 7.84 -4.07 -20.17
N THR A 126 8.28 -4.77 -19.13
CA THR A 126 7.43 -5.26 -18.05
C THR A 126 8.11 -5.05 -16.69
N ALA A 127 7.38 -4.51 -15.75
CA ALA A 127 7.75 -4.44 -14.34
C ALA A 127 6.78 -5.29 -13.52
N TYR A 128 7.28 -6.27 -12.77
CA TYR A 128 6.49 -7.09 -11.86
C TYR A 128 6.64 -6.60 -10.44
N PHE A 129 5.49 -6.47 -9.76
CA PHE A 129 5.39 -6.03 -8.38
C PHE A 129 4.59 -7.03 -7.55
N ALA A 130 5.00 -7.26 -6.31
CA ALA A 130 4.28 -8.06 -5.33
C ALA A 130 4.32 -7.35 -3.98
N PRO A 131 3.24 -6.69 -3.57
CA PRO A 131 3.12 -6.11 -2.24
C PRO A 131 2.75 -7.18 -1.21
N GLU A 132 3.42 -7.16 -0.05
CA GLU A 132 3.12 -7.95 1.15
C GLU A 132 2.49 -7.02 2.18
N ALA A 133 1.19 -6.77 2.08
CA ALA A 133 0.49 -5.81 2.93
C ALA A 133 0.03 -6.45 4.24
N GLU A 134 0.65 -6.08 5.35
CA GLU A 134 0.23 -6.46 6.69
C GLU A 134 -0.95 -5.60 7.15
N PHE A 135 -1.78 -6.15 8.05
CA PHE A 135 -2.92 -5.45 8.62
C PHE A 135 -3.27 -6.00 10.01
N TYR A 136 -4.02 -5.21 10.78
CA TYR A 136 -4.58 -5.64 12.05
C TYR A 136 -6.09 -5.87 11.93
N VAL A 137 -6.60 -6.86 12.67
CA VAL A 137 -8.02 -7.07 12.89
C VAL A 137 -8.32 -6.91 14.38
N PHE A 138 -9.29 -6.06 14.69
CA PHE A 138 -9.75 -5.79 16.06
C PHE A 138 -11.22 -6.15 16.25
N ASP A 139 -11.60 -6.47 17.47
CA ASP A 139 -13.00 -6.69 17.84
C ASP A 139 -13.73 -5.37 18.01
N ARG A 140 -13.02 -4.34 18.52
CA ARG A 140 -13.63 -3.03 18.78
C ARG A 140 -12.61 -1.92 18.67
N ILE A 141 -13.04 -0.80 18.11
CA ILE A 141 -12.31 0.46 18.14
C ILE A 141 -13.25 1.62 18.46
N ARG A 142 -12.81 2.51 19.36
CA ARG A 142 -13.43 3.80 19.64
C ARG A 142 -12.36 4.87 19.66
N PHE A 143 -12.66 6.03 19.10
CA PHE A 143 -11.78 7.18 19.16
C PHE A 143 -12.57 8.48 19.18
N LEU A 144 -12.01 9.50 19.79
CA LEU A 144 -12.56 10.84 19.86
C LEU A 144 -11.42 11.86 19.79
N THR A 145 -11.64 12.93 19.02
CA THR A 145 -10.72 14.08 18.90
C THR A 145 -11.51 15.37 19.11
N GLY A 146 -11.90 15.63 20.37
CA GLY A 146 -12.57 16.87 20.77
C GLY A 146 -11.58 17.92 21.28
N MET A 147 -12.07 19.13 21.53
CA MET A 147 -11.27 20.23 22.09
C MET A 147 -10.78 19.91 23.50
N ASN A 148 -11.63 19.30 24.30
CA ASN A 148 -11.41 19.01 25.73
C ASN A 148 -11.19 17.55 26.06
N GLN A 149 -11.23 16.68 25.05
CA GLN A 149 -11.12 15.23 25.20
C GLN A 149 -10.54 14.60 23.94
N ALA A 150 -9.50 13.79 24.08
CA ALA A 150 -8.93 12.99 22.99
C ALA A 150 -8.55 11.61 23.53
N PHE A 151 -8.98 10.57 22.84
CA PHE A 151 -8.59 9.19 23.15
C PHE A 151 -8.78 8.28 21.95
N HIS A 152 -8.10 7.13 21.98
CA HIS A 152 -8.48 5.94 21.23
C HIS A 152 -8.52 4.75 22.19
N HIS A 153 -9.40 3.81 21.93
CA HIS A 153 -9.51 2.55 22.66
C HIS A 153 -9.69 1.42 21.65
N ILE A 154 -8.79 0.49 21.68
CA ILE A 154 -8.75 -0.69 20.81
C ILE A 154 -8.90 -1.91 21.69
N ASP A 155 -9.73 -2.87 21.25
CA ASP A 155 -9.88 -4.16 21.91
C ASP A 155 -9.81 -5.31 20.91
N SER A 156 -9.28 -6.45 21.37
CA SER A 156 -9.14 -7.68 20.60
C SER A 156 -9.09 -8.87 21.54
N TYR A 157 -9.78 -9.94 21.18
CA TYR A 157 -9.73 -11.19 21.92
C TYR A 157 -8.32 -11.74 22.08
N GLU A 158 -7.45 -11.55 21.10
CA GLU A 158 -6.06 -11.98 21.18
C GLU A 158 -5.16 -11.01 21.94
N GLY A 159 -5.68 -9.83 22.31
CA GLY A 159 -4.88 -8.78 22.93
C GLY A 159 -4.23 -9.24 24.24
N ALA A 160 -2.91 -9.07 24.34
CA ALA A 160 -2.14 -9.41 25.56
C ALA A 160 -2.66 -8.68 26.81
N TRP A 161 -3.30 -7.52 26.65
CA TRP A 161 -3.92 -6.76 27.74
C TRP A 161 -5.19 -7.41 28.31
N ASN A 162 -5.75 -8.42 27.63
CA ASN A 162 -6.93 -9.15 28.06
C ASN A 162 -6.62 -10.45 28.84
N THR A 163 -5.38 -10.69 29.23
CA THR A 163 -5.01 -11.90 30.00
C THR A 163 -5.63 -11.96 31.39
N GLY A 164 -5.94 -10.80 32.00
CA GLY A 164 -6.48 -10.71 33.35
C GLY A 164 -8.00 -10.49 33.46
N ILE A 165 -8.74 -10.47 32.36
CA ILE A 165 -10.20 -10.33 32.39
C ILE A 165 -10.88 -11.66 32.77
N GLU A 166 -12.03 -11.61 33.42
CA GLU A 166 -12.78 -12.82 33.81
C GLU A 166 -13.58 -13.40 32.64
N GLU A 167 -14.19 -12.52 31.85
CA GLU A 167 -15.04 -12.88 30.70
C GLU A 167 -14.66 -12.06 29.47
N ASP A 168 -14.71 -12.68 28.31
CA ASP A 168 -14.60 -12.01 27.02
C ASP A 168 -15.83 -11.15 26.70
N ALA A 169 -15.75 -10.28 25.72
CA ALA A 169 -16.85 -9.33 25.41
C ALA A 169 -18.16 -9.99 25.00
N ASP A 170 -18.15 -11.26 24.63
CA ASP A 170 -19.33 -12.09 24.33
C ASP A 170 -19.90 -12.81 25.58
N GLY A 171 -19.32 -12.59 26.76
CA GLY A 171 -19.73 -13.22 28.01
C GLY A 171 -19.17 -14.63 28.21
N THR A 172 -18.27 -15.10 27.37
CA THR A 172 -17.60 -16.39 27.57
C THR A 172 -16.46 -16.25 28.58
N PRO A 173 -16.21 -17.27 29.44
CA PRO A 173 -15.07 -17.23 30.35
C PRO A 173 -13.74 -17.11 29.63
N ASN A 174 -12.83 -16.30 30.15
CA ASN A 174 -11.47 -16.19 29.63
C ASN A 174 -10.76 -17.55 29.69
N ARG A 175 -10.32 -18.05 28.54
CA ARG A 175 -9.66 -19.36 28.41
C ARG A 175 -8.14 -19.27 28.40
N GLY A 176 -7.57 -18.05 28.53
CA GLY A 176 -6.15 -17.79 28.72
C GLY A 176 -5.29 -17.83 27.46
N TYR A 177 -5.81 -18.23 26.32
CA TYR A 177 -5.04 -18.24 25.05
C TYR A 177 -4.97 -16.83 24.48
N ARG A 178 -3.91 -16.10 24.82
CA ARG A 178 -3.59 -14.77 24.32
C ARG A 178 -2.19 -14.74 23.73
N THR A 179 -2.01 -14.07 22.61
CA THR A 179 -0.69 -13.84 22.05
C THR A 179 0.10 -12.87 22.94
N ARG A 180 1.37 -13.13 23.14
CA ARG A 180 2.27 -12.21 23.85
C ARG A 180 2.57 -11.02 22.95
N ILE A 181 2.89 -9.87 23.55
CA ILE A 181 3.42 -8.72 22.82
C ILE A 181 4.64 -9.18 22.01
N LYS A 182 4.66 -8.92 20.71
CA LYS A 182 5.67 -9.40 19.73
C LYS A 182 5.82 -10.92 19.66
N GLY A 183 4.83 -11.68 20.09
CA GLY A 183 4.87 -13.15 20.13
C GLY A 183 3.85 -13.83 19.21
N GLY A 184 3.26 -13.09 18.25
CA GLY A 184 2.19 -13.59 17.39
C GLY A 184 2.64 -14.28 16.11
N TYR A 185 3.95 -14.51 15.89
CA TYR A 185 4.41 -15.08 14.62
C TYR A 185 4.17 -16.59 14.55
N PHE A 186 3.28 -17.01 13.66
CA PHE A 186 2.93 -18.41 13.37
C PHE A 186 2.42 -19.24 14.57
N PRO A 187 1.56 -18.72 15.47
CA PRO A 187 0.95 -19.56 16.48
C PRO A 187 -0.01 -20.55 15.81
N VAL A 188 -0.30 -21.62 16.52
CA VAL A 188 -1.38 -22.54 16.12
C VAL A 188 -2.59 -22.31 17.01
N SER A 189 -3.80 -22.65 16.52
CA SER A 189 -5.00 -22.65 17.34
C SER A 189 -4.84 -23.57 18.57
N PRO A 190 -5.35 -23.20 19.76
CA PRO A 190 -6.30 -22.13 20.01
C PRO A 190 -5.67 -20.74 20.29
N THR A 191 -4.34 -20.58 20.27
CA THR A 191 -3.69 -19.28 20.44
C THR A 191 -3.96 -18.36 19.25
N ASP A 192 -3.91 -18.88 18.02
CA ASP A 192 -4.41 -18.19 16.82
C ASP A 192 -5.95 -18.28 16.77
N GLN A 193 -6.62 -17.30 17.32
CA GLN A 193 -8.09 -17.25 17.38
C GLN A 193 -8.72 -16.71 16.09
N PHE A 194 -7.91 -16.14 15.18
CA PHE A 194 -8.38 -15.60 13.91
C PHE A 194 -8.09 -16.51 12.69
N ALA A 195 -7.69 -17.77 12.93
CA ALA A 195 -7.37 -18.70 11.84
C ALA A 195 -8.54 -18.85 10.85
N ASP A 196 -9.75 -19.14 11.34
CA ASP A 196 -10.94 -19.31 10.50
C ASP A 196 -11.33 -18.02 9.75
N LEU A 197 -11.22 -16.86 10.41
CA LEU A 197 -11.48 -15.57 9.76
C LEU A 197 -10.48 -15.28 8.64
N ARG A 198 -9.21 -15.60 8.86
CA ARG A 198 -8.16 -15.45 7.86
C ARG A 198 -8.37 -16.40 6.68
N ASP A 199 -8.80 -17.64 6.95
CA ASP A 199 -9.17 -18.60 5.90
C ASP A 199 -10.38 -18.12 5.09
N GLU A 200 -11.39 -17.51 5.72
CA GLU A 200 -12.50 -16.88 5.02
C GLU A 200 -12.02 -15.72 4.12
N MET A 201 -11.08 -14.89 4.59
CA MET A 201 -10.45 -13.86 3.75
C MET A 201 -9.77 -14.49 2.52
N VAL A 202 -9.00 -15.57 2.70
CA VAL A 202 -8.34 -16.30 1.59
C VAL A 202 -9.37 -16.79 0.57
N MET A 203 -10.47 -17.39 1.03
CA MET A 203 -11.52 -17.88 0.14
C MET A 203 -12.22 -16.74 -0.61
N ASN A 204 -12.48 -15.62 0.04
CA ASN A 204 -13.10 -14.45 -0.60
C ASN A 204 -12.13 -13.76 -1.59
N LEU A 205 -10.83 -13.71 -1.30
CA LEU A 205 -9.81 -13.25 -2.24
C LEU A 205 -9.78 -14.12 -3.51
N GLY A 206 -9.89 -15.43 -3.36
CA GLY A 206 -10.01 -16.35 -4.49
C GLY A 206 -11.24 -16.08 -5.36
N LYS A 207 -12.40 -15.75 -4.77
CA LYS A 207 -13.64 -15.41 -5.52
C LYS A 207 -13.47 -14.19 -6.42
N VAL A 208 -12.64 -13.22 -6.02
CA VAL A 208 -12.36 -12.01 -6.78
C VAL A 208 -11.12 -12.11 -7.68
N GLY A 209 -10.56 -13.34 -7.80
CA GLY A 209 -9.49 -13.67 -8.75
C GLY A 209 -8.07 -13.42 -8.24
N LEU A 210 -7.84 -13.17 -6.95
CA LEU A 210 -6.50 -13.13 -6.37
C LEU A 210 -6.02 -14.55 -6.07
N LEU A 211 -4.84 -14.90 -6.58
CA LEU A 211 -4.23 -16.19 -6.32
C LEU A 211 -3.38 -16.11 -5.04
N VAL A 212 -4.00 -16.48 -3.92
CA VAL A 212 -3.32 -16.50 -2.61
C VAL A 212 -2.30 -17.63 -2.57
N GLU A 213 -1.11 -17.33 -2.05
CA GLU A 213 0.02 -18.30 -1.92
C GLU A 213 0.29 -18.65 -0.45
N ARG A 214 0.03 -17.75 0.49
CA ARG A 214 0.24 -17.94 1.92
C ARG A 214 -0.64 -16.99 2.74
N ALA A 215 -1.03 -17.43 3.94
CA ALA A 215 -1.69 -16.61 4.94
C ALA A 215 -1.23 -17.04 6.33
N HIS A 216 -0.98 -16.07 7.21
CA HIS A 216 -0.53 -16.36 8.56
C HIS A 216 -0.81 -15.20 9.53
N HIS A 217 -0.75 -15.51 10.82
CA HIS A 217 -0.68 -14.52 11.88
C HIS A 217 0.71 -13.92 11.93
N GLU A 218 0.80 -12.61 12.08
CA GLU A 218 2.03 -11.85 12.16
C GLU A 218 2.48 -11.60 13.61
N VAL A 219 3.65 -10.93 13.76
CA VAL A 219 4.36 -10.77 15.04
C VAL A 219 3.54 -10.01 16.08
N GLY A 220 2.74 -9.01 15.68
CA GLY A 220 1.95 -8.21 16.61
C GLY A 220 0.84 -9.00 17.28
N THR A 221 0.68 -8.81 18.59
CA THR A 221 -0.50 -9.29 19.32
C THR A 221 -1.78 -8.67 18.73
N ALA A 222 -2.94 -9.10 19.18
CA ALA A 222 -4.22 -8.50 18.81
C ALA A 222 -4.60 -8.63 17.33
N GLY A 223 -4.23 -9.73 16.67
CA GLY A 223 -4.74 -10.08 15.36
C GLY A 223 -4.01 -9.41 14.19
N GLN A 224 -2.70 -9.23 14.26
CA GLN A 224 -1.91 -8.86 13.10
C GLN A 224 -1.82 -10.03 12.12
N MET A 225 -2.03 -9.75 10.84
CA MET A 225 -2.08 -10.77 9.77
C MET A 225 -1.35 -10.31 8.53
N GLU A 226 -0.91 -11.30 7.75
CA GLU A 226 -0.39 -11.14 6.40
C GLU A 226 -0.97 -12.21 5.49
N ILE A 227 -1.41 -11.83 4.29
CA ILE A 227 -1.90 -12.72 3.25
C ILE A 227 -1.17 -12.38 1.95
N ASN A 228 -0.28 -13.26 1.54
CA ASN A 228 0.50 -13.12 0.32
C ASN A 228 -0.25 -13.70 -0.88
N TYR A 229 -0.25 -13.00 -1.98
CA TYR A 229 -0.80 -13.44 -3.26
C TYR A 229 0.21 -13.23 -4.38
N ARG A 230 -0.02 -13.93 -5.49
CA ARG A 230 0.92 -13.94 -6.62
C ARG A 230 1.16 -12.54 -7.16
N PHE A 231 2.40 -12.27 -7.56
CA PHE A 231 2.82 -11.05 -8.24
C PHE A 231 2.13 -10.88 -9.61
N SER A 232 1.99 -9.65 -10.02
CA SER A 232 1.48 -9.26 -11.34
C SER A 232 2.26 -8.10 -11.93
N ASP A 233 1.94 -7.67 -13.14
CA ASP A 233 2.49 -6.42 -13.67
C ASP A 233 2.06 -5.25 -12.77
N ILE A 234 2.86 -4.20 -12.78
CA ILE A 234 2.76 -3.09 -11.81
C ILE A 234 1.37 -2.44 -11.77
N LEU A 235 0.67 -2.32 -12.92
CA LEU A 235 -0.66 -1.73 -12.97
C LEU A 235 -1.70 -2.66 -12.37
N THR A 236 -1.66 -3.93 -12.76
CA THR A 236 -2.49 -4.99 -12.18
C THR A 236 -2.24 -5.14 -10.68
N ALA A 237 -0.97 -5.06 -10.23
CA ALA A 237 -0.63 -5.13 -8.80
C ALA A 237 -1.28 -4.00 -7.98
N GLY A 238 -1.38 -2.79 -8.55
CA GLY A 238 -2.14 -1.69 -7.94
C GLY A 238 -3.63 -1.99 -7.82
N ASP A 239 -4.25 -2.47 -8.90
CA ASP A 239 -5.66 -2.88 -8.93
C ASP A 239 -5.94 -4.01 -7.92
N GLU A 240 -5.05 -5.00 -7.84
CA GLU A 240 -5.15 -6.14 -6.92
C GLU A 240 -5.00 -5.74 -5.46
N LEU A 241 -4.10 -4.81 -5.12
CA LEU A 241 -3.97 -4.33 -3.75
C LEU A 241 -5.21 -3.56 -3.28
N MET A 242 -5.83 -2.76 -4.16
CA MET A 242 -7.09 -2.08 -3.84
C MET A 242 -8.22 -3.09 -3.61
N LYS A 243 -8.30 -4.13 -4.44
CA LYS A 243 -9.22 -5.26 -4.31
C LYS A 243 -8.95 -6.04 -3.00
N PHE A 244 -7.70 -6.33 -2.68
CA PHE A 244 -7.26 -6.97 -1.45
C PHE A 244 -7.77 -6.22 -0.21
N LYS A 245 -7.49 -4.91 -0.13
CA LYS A 245 -7.95 -4.07 0.99
C LYS A 245 -9.46 -4.07 1.14
N TYR A 246 -10.19 -4.07 0.02
CA TYR A 246 -11.65 -4.15 0.02
C TYR A 246 -12.15 -5.47 0.61
N VAL A 247 -11.61 -6.59 0.14
CA VAL A 247 -12.03 -7.93 0.57
C VAL A 247 -11.71 -8.14 2.05
N VAL A 248 -10.52 -7.81 2.50
CA VAL A 248 -10.10 -7.95 3.91
C VAL A 248 -11.04 -7.16 4.84
N LYS A 249 -11.31 -5.89 4.52
CA LYS A 249 -12.19 -5.05 5.35
C LYS A 249 -13.62 -5.58 5.39
N ASN A 250 -14.17 -6.02 4.26
CA ASN A 250 -15.55 -6.51 4.22
C ASN A 250 -15.69 -7.90 4.85
N THR A 251 -14.70 -8.79 4.74
CA THR A 251 -14.73 -10.07 5.45
C THR A 251 -14.68 -9.86 6.97
N ALA A 252 -13.79 -8.97 7.45
CA ALA A 252 -13.75 -8.64 8.88
C ALA A 252 -15.08 -8.03 9.35
N TRP A 253 -15.66 -7.10 8.58
CA TRP A 253 -16.94 -6.49 8.89
C TRP A 253 -18.09 -7.51 8.97
N ALA A 254 -18.17 -8.44 8.02
CA ALA A 254 -19.16 -9.49 8.00
C ALA A 254 -19.06 -10.41 9.23
N ALA A 255 -17.85 -10.59 9.77
CA ALA A 255 -17.58 -11.35 10.99
C ALA A 255 -17.75 -10.51 12.29
N GLY A 256 -18.29 -9.29 12.21
CA GLY A 256 -18.47 -8.41 13.38
C GLY A 256 -17.18 -7.81 13.92
N LYS A 257 -16.13 -7.78 13.12
CA LYS A 257 -14.79 -7.25 13.46
C LYS A 257 -14.41 -6.07 12.55
N THR A 258 -13.26 -5.46 12.81
CA THR A 258 -12.75 -4.35 11.99
C THR A 258 -11.30 -4.58 11.61
N ALA A 259 -10.97 -4.37 10.34
CA ALA A 259 -9.61 -4.46 9.83
C ALA A 259 -9.03 -3.06 9.55
N THR A 260 -7.77 -2.85 9.91
CA THR A 260 -7.06 -1.61 9.63
C THR A 260 -5.72 -1.86 8.97
N PHE A 261 -5.41 -1.00 8.00
CA PHE A 261 -4.11 -0.90 7.33
C PHE A 261 -3.26 0.26 7.88
N MET A 262 -3.56 0.74 9.08
CA MET A 262 -2.70 1.72 9.76
C MET A 262 -1.30 1.15 10.00
N PRO A 263 -0.23 1.89 9.70
CA PRO A 263 1.15 1.42 9.89
C PRO A 263 1.51 1.13 11.35
N LYS A 264 0.93 1.88 12.30
CA LYS A 264 1.22 1.72 13.74
C LYS A 264 -0.02 2.00 14.58
N PRO A 265 -0.96 1.05 14.69
CA PRO A 265 -2.16 1.25 15.50
C PRO A 265 -1.93 1.07 17.01
N LEU A 266 -0.92 0.29 17.41
CA LEU A 266 -0.63 -0.05 18.81
C LEU A 266 0.74 0.46 19.24
N PHE A 267 0.79 1.06 20.43
CA PHE A 267 2.06 1.40 21.09
C PHE A 267 2.74 0.15 21.66
N GLY A 268 4.06 0.07 21.55
CA GLY A 268 4.86 -1.02 22.15
C GLY A 268 4.84 -2.36 21.38
N ASP A 269 4.00 -2.52 20.37
CA ASP A 269 3.94 -3.72 19.54
C ASP A 269 4.41 -3.46 18.10
N ASN A 270 4.43 -4.47 17.24
CA ASN A 270 4.87 -4.33 15.86
C ASN A 270 3.93 -3.43 15.03
N GLY A 271 4.51 -2.67 14.12
CA GLY A 271 3.78 -1.97 13.06
C GLY A 271 3.52 -2.87 11.86
N SER A 272 2.62 -2.42 10.97
CA SER A 272 2.30 -3.09 9.70
C SER A 272 3.11 -2.48 8.57
N GLY A 273 3.89 -3.31 7.90
CA GLY A 273 4.62 -2.98 6.68
C GLY A 273 3.86 -3.36 5.41
N MET A 274 4.35 -2.86 4.30
CA MET A 274 4.01 -3.37 2.98
C MET A 274 5.30 -3.50 2.18
N HIS A 275 5.99 -4.62 2.35
CA HIS A 275 7.19 -4.88 1.59
C HIS A 275 6.83 -5.08 0.11
N VAL A 276 7.57 -4.42 -0.78
CA VAL A 276 7.26 -4.50 -2.21
C VAL A 276 8.39 -5.19 -2.95
N HIS A 277 8.14 -6.41 -3.40
CA HIS A 277 9.03 -7.13 -4.30
C HIS A 277 8.92 -6.55 -5.70
N GLN A 278 10.07 -6.37 -6.37
CA GLN A 278 10.17 -5.72 -7.67
C GLN A 278 11.15 -6.44 -8.58
N SER A 279 10.80 -6.57 -9.85
CA SER A 279 11.71 -7.03 -10.90
C SER A 279 11.35 -6.43 -12.26
N LEU A 280 12.36 -6.22 -13.10
CA LEU A 280 12.19 -5.74 -14.48
C LEU A 280 12.47 -6.87 -15.48
N TRP A 281 11.71 -6.85 -16.57
CA TRP A 281 11.79 -7.84 -17.63
C TRP A 281 11.76 -7.17 -19.00
N LYS A 282 12.42 -7.82 -19.98
CA LYS A 282 12.39 -7.42 -21.37
C LYS A 282 12.33 -8.66 -22.27
N ASP A 283 11.42 -8.68 -23.22
CA ASP A 283 11.21 -9.79 -24.17
C ASP A 283 11.08 -11.15 -23.43
N GLY A 284 10.35 -11.16 -22.29
CA GLY A 284 10.14 -12.34 -21.45
C GLY A 284 11.36 -12.83 -20.67
N LYS A 285 12.44 -12.04 -20.60
CA LYS A 285 13.68 -12.36 -19.88
C LYS A 285 13.84 -11.47 -18.64
N PRO A 286 14.20 -12.05 -17.47
CA PRO A 286 14.45 -11.29 -16.25
C PRO A 286 15.76 -10.47 -16.38
N LEU A 287 15.76 -9.23 -15.91
CA LEU A 287 16.90 -8.33 -16.04
C LEU A 287 17.74 -8.23 -14.75
N PHE A 288 17.24 -8.76 -13.63
CA PHE A 288 17.89 -8.59 -12.32
C PHE A 288 18.90 -9.69 -11.97
N TRP A 289 18.92 -10.80 -12.71
CA TRP A 289 19.89 -11.88 -12.51
C TRP A 289 21.24 -11.55 -13.14
N GLY A 290 22.34 -11.83 -12.42
CA GLY A 290 23.72 -11.63 -12.90
C GLY A 290 24.74 -12.26 -11.98
N ASP A 291 26.01 -11.91 -12.18
CA ASP A 291 27.16 -12.50 -11.49
C ASP A 291 27.65 -11.67 -10.29
N GLY A 292 26.95 -10.57 -9.96
CA GLY A 292 27.32 -9.69 -8.86
C GLY A 292 26.88 -10.22 -7.49
N TYR A 293 27.00 -9.37 -6.47
CA TYR A 293 26.58 -9.68 -5.11
C TYR A 293 25.14 -10.23 -5.07
N ALA A 294 24.96 -11.34 -4.37
CA ALA A 294 23.69 -12.07 -4.26
C ALA A 294 23.06 -12.43 -5.63
N ASN A 295 23.87 -12.67 -6.66
CA ASN A 295 23.48 -12.93 -8.05
C ASN A 295 22.66 -11.78 -8.67
N LEU A 296 22.99 -10.54 -8.36
CA LEU A 296 22.42 -9.36 -8.99
C LEU A 296 23.20 -8.99 -10.27
N SER A 297 22.46 -8.53 -11.27
CA SER A 297 23.01 -7.83 -12.43
C SER A 297 23.41 -6.40 -12.06
N ASP A 298 24.22 -5.75 -12.91
CA ASP A 298 24.51 -4.32 -12.76
C ASP A 298 23.22 -3.49 -12.82
N MET A 299 22.29 -3.86 -13.67
CA MET A 299 21.00 -3.17 -13.77
C MET A 299 20.23 -3.22 -12.47
N ALA A 300 20.16 -4.38 -11.80
CA ALA A 300 19.52 -4.50 -10.48
C ALA A 300 20.25 -3.67 -9.43
N ARG A 301 21.57 -3.62 -9.48
CA ARG A 301 22.39 -2.82 -8.57
C ARG A 301 22.12 -1.32 -8.75
N TRP A 302 22.08 -0.82 -9.98
CA TRP A 302 21.73 0.58 -10.26
C TRP A 302 20.29 0.91 -9.90
N TYR A 303 19.36 -0.02 -10.12
CA TYR A 303 17.97 0.13 -9.67
C TYR A 303 17.89 0.33 -8.15
N ILE A 304 18.63 -0.48 -7.37
CA ILE A 304 18.79 -0.31 -5.92
C ILE A 304 19.39 1.06 -5.60
N GLY A 305 20.41 1.47 -6.33
CA GLY A 305 21.05 2.80 -6.18
C GLY A 305 20.05 3.94 -6.33
N GLY A 306 19.16 3.87 -7.32
CA GLY A 306 18.10 4.84 -7.54
C GLY A 306 17.10 4.87 -6.38
N LEU A 307 16.62 3.71 -5.93
CA LEU A 307 15.70 3.63 -4.79
C LEU A 307 16.31 4.22 -3.52
N LEU A 308 17.54 3.88 -3.18
CA LEU A 308 18.21 4.38 -1.97
C LEU A 308 18.51 5.89 -2.05
N LYS A 309 18.92 6.39 -3.21
CA LYS A 309 19.16 7.83 -3.43
C LYS A 309 17.91 8.65 -3.20
N HIS A 310 16.82 8.22 -3.79
CA HIS A 310 15.56 8.95 -3.77
C HIS A 310 14.63 8.56 -2.60
N ALA A 311 15.02 7.60 -1.75
CA ALA A 311 14.20 7.16 -0.62
C ALA A 311 13.67 8.31 0.26
N PRO A 312 14.47 9.35 0.62
CA PRO A 312 13.97 10.46 1.42
C PRO A 312 12.76 11.20 0.82
N SER A 313 12.66 11.27 -0.50
CA SER A 313 11.52 11.86 -1.22
C SER A 313 10.45 10.83 -1.53
N LEU A 314 10.87 9.62 -1.87
CA LEU A 314 10.01 8.50 -2.25
C LEU A 314 9.01 8.13 -1.15
N LEU A 315 9.44 8.26 0.13
CA LEU A 315 8.59 7.98 1.28
C LEU A 315 7.35 8.88 1.35
N ALA A 316 7.31 10.01 0.69
CA ALA A 316 6.09 10.83 0.57
C ALA A 316 4.91 10.06 -0.06
N PHE A 317 5.18 9.07 -0.91
CA PHE A 317 4.18 8.24 -1.56
C PHE A 317 4.10 6.83 -0.97
N THR A 318 5.20 6.28 -0.46
CA THR A 318 5.23 4.92 0.09
C THR A 318 4.90 4.85 1.57
N ASN A 319 5.10 5.95 2.31
CA ASN A 319 4.85 6.11 3.75
C ASN A 319 4.13 7.45 4.02
N PRO A 320 2.91 7.62 3.50
CA PRO A 320 2.34 8.93 3.26
C PRO A 320 1.59 9.53 4.45
N THR A 321 1.70 8.94 5.64
CA THR A 321 0.93 9.40 6.81
C THR A 321 1.84 9.77 7.98
N VAL A 322 1.36 10.63 8.87
CA VAL A 322 2.04 10.91 10.15
C VAL A 322 2.22 9.62 10.97
N ASN A 323 1.28 8.67 10.84
CA ASN A 323 1.35 7.37 11.51
C ASN A 323 2.45 6.46 10.94
N SER A 324 2.84 6.62 9.68
CA SER A 324 3.95 5.89 9.03
C SER A 324 5.26 6.04 9.81
N TYR A 325 5.51 7.23 10.37
CA TYR A 325 6.75 7.55 11.10
C TYR A 325 6.70 7.14 12.58
N LYS A 326 5.58 6.58 13.05
CA LYS A 326 5.50 5.84 14.30
C LYS A 326 5.90 4.36 14.12
N ARG A 327 5.85 3.85 12.88
CA ARG A 327 6.40 2.55 12.49
C ARG A 327 7.89 2.65 12.15
N LEU A 328 8.29 3.63 11.34
CA LEU A 328 9.68 3.82 10.90
C LEU A 328 10.53 4.48 12.00
N VAL A 329 10.76 3.74 13.07
CA VAL A 329 11.59 4.17 14.20
C VAL A 329 12.70 3.16 14.44
N PRO A 330 13.94 3.59 14.81
CA PRO A 330 15.02 2.69 15.14
C PRO A 330 14.66 1.75 16.31
N GLY A 331 15.14 0.50 16.28
CA GLY A 331 14.99 -0.46 17.40
C GLY A 331 13.70 -1.30 17.40
N TYR A 332 12.83 -1.17 16.38
CA TYR A 332 11.58 -1.94 16.26
C TYR A 332 11.51 -2.80 15.00
N GLU A 333 12.62 -3.37 14.55
CA GLU A 333 12.74 -4.14 13.30
C GLU A 333 12.32 -3.34 12.04
N ALA A 334 12.21 -2.02 12.18
CA ALA A 334 11.83 -1.15 11.10
C ALA A 334 13.02 -0.91 10.14
N PRO A 335 12.77 -0.90 8.81
CA PRO A 335 13.80 -0.73 7.79
C PRO A 335 14.18 0.75 7.61
N VAL A 336 14.81 1.35 8.63
CA VAL A 336 15.15 2.79 8.64
C VAL A 336 16.50 3.09 8.01
N ASN A 337 17.38 2.10 7.83
CA ASN A 337 18.74 2.29 7.34
C ASN A 337 18.78 2.20 5.80
N LEU A 338 19.27 3.25 5.15
CA LEU A 338 19.38 3.38 3.69
C LEU A 338 20.51 2.52 3.12
N VAL A 339 20.41 1.22 3.33
CA VAL A 339 21.34 0.20 2.85
C VAL A 339 20.59 -0.96 2.22
N TYR A 340 21.33 -1.85 1.54
CA TYR A 340 20.77 -3.11 1.05
C TYR A 340 21.57 -4.31 1.55
N SER A 341 20.91 -5.47 1.62
CA SER A 341 21.51 -6.71 2.11
C SER A 341 20.77 -7.94 1.59
N ALA A 342 21.49 -9.05 1.39
CA ALA A 342 20.89 -10.36 1.13
C ALA A 342 20.42 -11.08 2.41
N ARG A 343 20.82 -10.62 3.59
CA ARG A 343 20.61 -11.35 4.86
C ARG A 343 19.92 -10.52 5.94
N ASN A 344 20.16 -9.22 5.96
CA ASN A 344 19.73 -8.35 7.05
C ASN A 344 18.31 -7.80 6.78
N ARG A 345 17.37 -8.08 7.69
CA ARG A 345 15.98 -7.60 7.61
C ARG A 345 15.80 -6.13 8.04
N SER A 346 16.78 -5.53 8.71
CA SER A 346 16.74 -4.10 9.09
C SER A 346 17.16 -3.14 7.96
N ALA A 347 17.67 -3.69 6.83
CA ALA A 347 17.99 -2.91 5.64
C ALA A 347 16.72 -2.44 4.90
N CYS A 348 16.73 -1.23 4.33
CA CYS A 348 15.66 -0.72 3.47
C CYS A 348 15.38 -1.62 2.29
N ILE A 349 16.43 -2.22 1.70
CA ILE A 349 16.29 -3.14 0.57
C ILE A 349 16.90 -4.49 0.93
N ARG A 350 16.07 -5.52 0.85
CA ARG A 350 16.50 -6.91 0.98
C ARG A 350 16.53 -7.59 -0.40
N ILE A 351 17.51 -8.47 -0.58
CA ILE A 351 17.60 -9.33 -1.77
C ILE A 351 17.22 -10.74 -1.34
N PRO A 352 16.01 -11.23 -1.66
CA PRO A 352 15.59 -12.59 -1.30
C PRO A 352 16.52 -13.63 -1.90
N ILE A 353 16.81 -14.69 -1.12
CA ILE A 353 17.52 -15.86 -1.60
C ILE A 353 16.58 -16.66 -2.50
N THR A 354 16.90 -16.79 -3.76
CA THR A 354 16.04 -17.42 -4.79
C THR A 354 16.67 -18.65 -5.43
N GLY A 355 17.72 -19.19 -4.83
CA GLY A 355 18.48 -20.29 -5.43
C GLY A 355 19.09 -19.91 -6.79
N SER A 356 19.15 -20.86 -7.71
CA SER A 356 19.73 -20.69 -9.06
C SER A 356 18.71 -20.33 -10.14
N ASN A 357 17.46 -19.99 -9.77
CA ASN A 357 16.43 -19.63 -10.75
C ASN A 357 16.49 -18.14 -11.12
N PRO A 358 16.95 -17.79 -12.34
CA PRO A 358 17.04 -16.38 -12.76
C PRO A 358 15.68 -15.66 -12.74
N LYS A 359 14.60 -16.38 -13.05
CA LYS A 359 13.24 -15.81 -13.09
C LYS A 359 12.70 -15.39 -11.72
N ALA A 360 13.27 -15.94 -10.64
CA ALA A 360 12.87 -15.60 -9.28
C ALA A 360 13.64 -14.41 -8.69
N LYS A 361 14.72 -13.92 -9.39
CA LYS A 361 15.54 -12.83 -8.88
C LYS A 361 14.76 -11.52 -8.85
N ARG A 362 14.71 -10.92 -7.68
CA ARG A 362 14.01 -9.69 -7.38
C ARG A 362 14.66 -8.96 -6.21
N ILE A 363 14.30 -7.72 -6.02
CA ILE A 363 14.59 -6.96 -4.82
C ILE A 363 13.32 -6.79 -4.00
N GLU A 364 13.44 -6.48 -2.72
CA GLU A 364 12.36 -6.19 -1.80
C GLU A 364 12.62 -4.84 -1.13
N PHE A 365 11.83 -3.84 -1.46
CA PHE A 365 11.87 -2.55 -0.77
C PHE A 365 10.93 -2.61 0.43
N ARG A 366 11.49 -2.48 1.64
CA ARG A 366 10.82 -2.79 2.91
C ARG A 366 10.25 -1.58 3.63
N CYS A 367 10.63 -0.37 3.23
CA CYS A 367 10.12 0.86 3.86
C CYS A 367 8.61 1.04 3.72
N PRO A 368 7.98 0.78 2.55
CA PRO A 368 6.58 1.09 2.34
C PRO A 368 5.66 0.52 3.42
N ASP A 369 4.53 1.18 3.62
CA ASP A 369 3.48 0.69 4.48
C ASP A 369 2.11 0.65 3.77
N PRO A 370 1.15 -0.11 4.29
CA PRO A 370 -0.10 -0.38 3.61
C PRO A 370 -1.09 0.80 3.62
N SER A 371 -0.78 1.93 4.28
CA SER A 371 -1.59 3.15 4.19
C SER A 371 -1.43 3.88 2.85
N SER A 372 -0.40 3.52 2.08
CA SER A 372 -0.09 4.16 0.81
C SER A 372 -1.17 3.94 -0.25
N ASN A 373 -1.29 4.91 -1.17
CA ASN A 373 -1.95 4.72 -2.45
C ASN A 373 -1.03 3.87 -3.34
N PRO A 374 -1.41 2.62 -3.69
CA PRO A 374 -0.51 1.71 -4.41
C PRO A 374 -0.04 2.25 -5.75
N TYR A 375 -0.91 2.94 -6.46
CA TYR A 375 -0.57 3.47 -7.77
C TYR A 375 0.53 4.53 -7.68
N LEU A 376 0.40 5.50 -6.77
CA LEU A 376 1.43 6.52 -6.57
C LEU A 376 2.73 5.90 -6.03
N ALA A 377 2.63 5.01 -5.05
CA ALA A 377 3.78 4.34 -4.46
C ALA A 377 4.55 3.51 -5.49
N PHE A 378 3.85 2.70 -6.28
CA PHE A 378 4.47 1.82 -7.27
C PHE A 378 5.09 2.61 -8.43
N ALA A 379 4.37 3.62 -8.96
CA ALA A 379 4.91 4.50 -9.99
C ALA A 379 6.17 5.21 -9.49
N ALA A 380 6.15 5.77 -8.28
CA ALA A 380 7.30 6.48 -7.73
C ALA A 380 8.52 5.55 -7.53
N MET A 381 8.31 4.31 -7.04
CA MET A 381 9.39 3.32 -6.92
C MET A 381 9.96 2.94 -8.29
N LEU A 382 9.12 2.72 -9.31
CA LEU A 382 9.57 2.41 -10.66
C LEU A 382 10.40 3.57 -11.23
N MET A 383 9.93 4.81 -11.09
CA MET A 383 10.63 6.00 -11.58
C MET A 383 11.98 6.19 -10.91
N ALA A 384 12.09 5.98 -9.59
CA ALA A 384 13.35 6.02 -8.86
C ALA A 384 14.34 4.94 -9.35
N GLY A 385 13.83 3.73 -9.56
CA GLY A 385 14.66 2.63 -10.08
C GLY A 385 15.16 2.87 -11.52
N ILE A 386 14.30 3.40 -12.40
CA ILE A 386 14.66 3.76 -13.78
C ILE A 386 15.69 4.88 -13.79
N ASP A 387 15.54 5.92 -12.94
CA ASP A 387 16.57 6.96 -12.78
C ASP A 387 17.92 6.35 -12.37
N GLY A 388 17.89 5.40 -11.43
CA GLY A 388 19.08 4.67 -11.02
C GLY A 388 19.79 3.96 -12.17
N ILE A 389 19.04 3.27 -13.03
CA ILE A 389 19.60 2.56 -14.19
C ILE A 389 20.13 3.55 -15.23
N GLN A 390 19.37 4.59 -15.60
CA GLN A 390 19.76 5.55 -16.62
C GLN A 390 21.03 6.31 -16.24
N ASN A 391 21.18 6.66 -14.97
CA ASN A 391 22.33 7.41 -14.45
C ASN A 391 23.41 6.51 -13.84
N LYS A 392 23.25 5.18 -13.91
CA LYS A 392 24.19 4.19 -13.32
C LYS A 392 24.52 4.53 -11.86
N ILE A 393 23.50 4.80 -11.06
CA ILE A 393 23.67 5.19 -9.66
C ILE A 393 24.15 3.98 -8.87
N GLU A 394 25.40 4.03 -8.40
CA GLU A 394 25.95 2.97 -7.57
C GLU A 394 25.39 3.06 -6.14
N PRO A 395 24.80 1.99 -5.61
CA PRO A 395 24.41 1.96 -4.21
C PRO A 395 25.64 1.90 -3.30
N PRO A 396 25.52 2.21 -2.01
CA PRO A 396 26.57 1.93 -1.03
C PRO A 396 26.90 0.43 -1.02
N LYS A 397 27.99 0.04 -0.36
CA LYS A 397 28.32 -1.40 -0.21
C LYS A 397 27.20 -2.10 0.57
N PRO A 398 26.90 -3.38 0.24
CA PRO A 398 25.91 -4.15 0.99
C PRO A 398 26.36 -4.32 2.45
N VAL A 399 25.39 -4.34 3.38
CA VAL A 399 25.65 -4.47 4.81
C VAL A 399 25.01 -5.75 5.32
N ASP A 400 25.82 -6.80 5.49
CA ASP A 400 25.37 -8.11 5.98
C ASP A 400 25.53 -8.31 7.49
N LYS A 401 26.09 -7.30 8.20
CA LYS A 401 26.19 -7.25 9.66
C LYS A 401 24.83 -6.92 10.28
N ASP A 402 24.61 -7.33 11.52
CA ASP A 402 23.44 -6.86 12.28
C ASP A 402 23.59 -5.35 12.53
N LEU A 403 22.66 -4.57 11.96
CA LEU A 403 22.66 -3.11 12.07
C LEU A 403 22.31 -2.62 13.47
N TYR A 404 21.66 -3.47 14.29
CA TYR A 404 21.37 -3.14 15.69
C TYR A 404 22.56 -3.31 16.62
N GLU A 405 23.56 -4.10 16.20
CA GLU A 405 24.81 -4.31 16.94
C GLU A 405 25.93 -3.34 16.52
N LEU A 406 25.67 -2.45 15.56
CA LEU A 406 26.65 -1.43 15.17
C LEU A 406 26.71 -0.34 16.23
N GLU A 407 27.92 -0.04 16.70
CA GLU A 407 28.18 0.98 17.69
C GLU A 407 29.08 2.10 17.16
N GLY A 408 29.02 3.26 17.79
CA GLY A 408 29.93 4.37 17.55
C GLY A 408 29.83 4.99 16.17
N ASP A 409 30.97 5.17 15.51
CA ASP A 409 31.06 5.89 14.21
C ASP A 409 30.55 5.07 13.02
N GLU A 410 30.58 3.73 13.10
CA GLU A 410 30.01 2.87 12.04
C GLU A 410 28.48 3.04 11.95
N ALA A 411 27.78 3.09 13.09
CA ALA A 411 26.32 3.30 13.11
C ALA A 411 25.94 4.69 12.59
N LYS A 412 26.71 5.73 12.97
CA LYS A 412 26.47 7.11 12.53
C LYS A 412 26.74 7.34 11.04
N ALA A 413 27.59 6.52 10.42
CA ALA A 413 27.91 6.63 9.00
C ALA A 413 26.81 6.09 8.09
N ILE A 414 25.85 5.33 8.61
CA ILE A 414 24.74 4.79 7.83
C ILE A 414 23.62 5.83 7.74
N PRO A 415 23.29 6.31 6.52
CA PRO A 415 22.19 7.24 6.35
C PRO A 415 20.85 6.56 6.69
N GLN A 416 19.96 7.30 7.30
CA GLN A 416 18.62 6.82 7.69
C GLN A 416 17.54 7.58 6.92
N VAL A 417 16.36 6.98 6.84
CA VAL A 417 15.17 7.65 6.33
C VAL A 417 14.76 8.82 7.24
N PRO A 418 14.13 9.87 6.69
CA PRO A 418 13.61 10.97 7.52
C PRO A 418 12.63 10.49 8.59
N GLY A 419 12.66 11.09 9.76
CA GLY A 419 11.87 10.67 10.93
C GLY A 419 10.45 11.24 11.01
N SER A 420 10.00 12.01 10.01
CA SER A 420 8.66 12.60 10.00
C SER A 420 8.13 12.80 8.58
N LEU A 421 6.81 12.85 8.45
CA LEU A 421 6.17 13.16 7.17
C LEU A 421 6.59 14.54 6.66
N ASP A 422 6.66 15.55 7.54
CA ASP A 422 7.04 16.91 7.16
C ASP A 422 8.46 16.95 6.56
N ALA A 423 9.41 16.29 7.19
CA ALA A 423 10.79 16.18 6.66
C ALA A 423 10.84 15.45 5.31
N VAL A 424 9.98 14.46 5.09
CA VAL A 424 9.87 13.75 3.81
C VAL A 424 9.26 14.64 2.74
N LEU A 425 8.26 15.44 3.07
CA LEU A 425 7.68 16.41 2.14
C LEU A 425 8.68 17.50 1.74
N ASP A 426 9.55 17.95 2.66
CA ASP A 426 10.67 18.84 2.34
C ASP A 426 11.67 18.21 1.38
N ASN A 427 11.94 16.91 1.52
CA ASN A 427 12.80 16.20 0.57
C ASN A 427 12.13 16.06 -0.80
N LEU A 428 10.83 15.75 -0.85
CA LEU A 428 10.07 15.69 -2.11
C LEU A 428 10.07 17.04 -2.84
N GLU A 429 9.99 18.14 -2.12
CA GLU A 429 10.05 19.49 -2.70
C GLU A 429 11.40 19.78 -3.40
N ARG A 430 12.50 19.22 -2.84
CA ARG A 430 13.87 19.41 -3.36
C ARG A 430 14.29 18.38 -4.39
N ASP A 431 13.82 17.14 -4.27
CA ASP A 431 14.20 16.00 -5.11
C ASP A 431 12.96 15.34 -5.71
N ASN A 432 12.49 15.88 -6.83
CA ASN A 432 11.32 15.37 -7.56
C ASN A 432 11.53 15.26 -9.08
N GLU A 433 12.70 15.63 -9.59
CA GLU A 433 12.98 15.59 -11.02
C GLU A 433 12.81 14.17 -11.60
N PHE A 434 13.24 13.15 -10.86
CA PHE A 434 13.12 11.76 -11.29
C PHE A 434 11.66 11.34 -11.50
N LEU A 435 10.71 11.91 -10.76
CA LEU A 435 9.27 11.64 -10.87
C LEU A 435 8.65 12.30 -12.10
N THR A 436 9.14 13.49 -12.48
CA THR A 436 8.54 14.30 -13.56
C THR A 436 9.02 13.91 -14.95
N ARG A 437 10.03 13.06 -15.04
CA ARG A 437 10.52 12.55 -16.33
C ARG A 437 9.41 11.88 -17.12
N GLY A 438 9.36 12.16 -18.40
CA GLY A 438 8.32 11.64 -19.30
C GLY A 438 6.90 12.13 -18.97
N GLY A 439 6.74 13.15 -18.12
CA GLY A 439 5.44 13.66 -17.71
C GLY A 439 4.64 12.68 -16.83
N VAL A 440 5.32 11.74 -16.15
CA VAL A 440 4.69 10.70 -15.32
C VAL A 440 3.96 11.36 -14.14
N PHE A 441 4.72 11.99 -13.24
CA PHE A 441 4.15 12.90 -12.25
C PHE A 441 4.20 14.33 -12.82
N THR A 442 3.17 15.11 -12.57
CA THR A 442 3.18 16.53 -12.92
C THR A 442 3.60 17.35 -11.71
N LYS A 443 4.16 18.55 -11.99
CA LYS A 443 4.47 19.49 -10.90
C LYS A 443 3.22 19.86 -10.10
N ASP A 444 2.10 20.03 -10.78
CA ASP A 444 0.79 20.29 -10.18
C ASP A 444 0.37 19.18 -9.19
N LEU A 445 0.55 17.90 -9.56
CA LEU A 445 0.26 16.79 -8.65
C LEU A 445 1.17 16.83 -7.42
N ILE A 446 2.48 17.04 -7.61
CA ILE A 446 3.46 17.05 -6.51
C ILE A 446 3.14 18.20 -5.54
N ASP A 447 2.88 19.40 -6.06
CA ASP A 447 2.55 20.56 -5.24
C ASP A 447 1.22 20.36 -4.50
N THR A 448 0.20 19.84 -5.17
CA THR A 448 -1.08 19.49 -4.55
C THR A 448 -0.90 18.45 -3.45
N TRP A 449 -0.08 17.42 -3.69
CA TRP A 449 0.21 16.38 -2.69
C TRP A 449 0.86 16.96 -1.44
N ILE A 450 1.91 17.77 -1.61
CA ILE A 450 2.64 18.40 -0.51
C ILE A 450 1.69 19.30 0.30
N ASP A 451 0.93 20.15 -0.38
CA ASP A 451 -0.01 21.09 0.27
C ASP A 451 -1.11 20.34 1.03
N PHE A 452 -1.70 19.32 0.40
CA PHE A 452 -2.70 18.45 1.03
C PHE A 452 -2.15 17.76 2.28
N LYS A 453 -0.98 17.13 2.19
CA LYS A 453 -0.38 16.40 3.32
C LYS A 453 0.00 17.31 4.47
N ARG A 454 0.58 18.47 4.18
CA ARG A 454 0.90 19.46 5.22
C ARG A 454 -0.35 19.96 5.93
N LYS A 455 -1.34 20.46 5.20
CA LYS A 455 -2.53 21.10 5.78
C LYS A 455 -3.50 20.10 6.43
N GLN A 456 -3.74 18.96 5.78
CA GLN A 456 -4.80 18.05 6.22
C GLN A 456 -4.32 16.95 7.18
N GLU A 457 -3.00 16.68 7.24
CA GLU A 457 -2.47 15.61 8.07
C GLU A 457 -1.40 16.11 9.07
N VAL A 458 -0.31 16.75 8.61
CA VAL A 458 0.77 17.20 9.50
C VAL A 458 0.25 18.20 10.50
N ASP A 459 -0.37 19.29 10.04
CA ASP A 459 -0.91 20.35 10.90
C ASP A 459 -2.08 19.84 11.73
N TYR A 460 -2.94 18.99 11.14
CA TYR A 460 -4.07 18.42 11.87
C TYR A 460 -3.62 17.65 13.12
N VAL A 461 -2.56 16.86 13.05
CA VAL A 461 -2.03 16.11 14.19
C VAL A 461 -1.20 17.01 15.11
N ARG A 462 -0.30 17.83 14.55
CA ARG A 462 0.64 18.67 15.30
C ARG A 462 -0.05 19.70 16.20
N LEU A 463 -1.19 20.22 15.78
CA LEU A 463 -1.94 21.23 16.54
C LEU A 463 -2.83 20.66 17.65
N ARG A 464 -2.89 19.34 17.80
CA ARG A 464 -3.69 18.69 18.84
C ARG A 464 -2.82 18.15 19.95
N PRO A 465 -3.08 18.52 21.21
CA PRO A 465 -2.36 17.95 22.36
C PRO A 465 -2.56 16.43 22.40
N HIS A 466 -1.48 15.71 22.64
CA HIS A 466 -1.50 14.27 22.84
C HIS A 466 -1.67 13.96 24.35
N PRO A 467 -2.42 12.90 24.76
CA PRO A 467 -2.55 12.55 26.19
C PRO A 467 -1.22 12.41 26.94
N ALA A 468 -0.17 11.89 26.28
CA ALA A 468 1.16 11.78 26.90
C ALA A 468 1.81 13.14 27.23
N GLU A 469 1.41 14.24 26.60
CA GLU A 469 1.93 15.57 26.95
C GLU A 469 1.41 16.04 28.30
N PHE A 470 0.19 15.64 28.67
CA PHE A 470 -0.36 15.91 30.01
C PHE A 470 0.37 15.13 31.08
N GLU A 471 0.79 13.87 30.80
CA GLU A 471 1.63 13.09 31.71
C GLU A 471 3.01 13.73 31.92
N LEU A 472 3.60 14.31 30.87
CA LEU A 472 4.94 14.86 30.90
C LEU A 472 5.02 16.31 31.41
N TYR A 473 3.98 17.13 31.19
CA TYR A 473 4.10 18.58 31.28
C TYR A 473 3.01 19.27 32.12
N TYR A 474 2.01 18.55 32.63
CA TYR A 474 0.87 19.19 33.28
C TYR A 474 1.20 19.95 34.56
N ASP A 475 2.25 19.55 35.24
CA ASP A 475 2.73 20.11 36.54
C ASP A 475 3.99 20.98 36.40
N LEU A 476 4.41 21.34 35.17
CA LEU A 476 5.55 22.23 34.95
C LEU A 476 5.22 23.68 35.29
#